data_2b3e743c28d33b13a1515bbd332a80c9
#
_entry.id   2b3e743c28d33b13a1515bbd332a80c9
#
_cell.length_a   1.000
_cell.length_b   1.000
_cell.length_c   1.000
_cell.angle_alpha   90.00
_cell.angle_beta   90.00
_cell.angle_gamma   90.00
#
_symmetry.space_group_name_H-M   'P 1'
#
loop_
_entity.id
_entity.type
_entity.pdbx_description
1 polymer ?
#
loop_
_entity_poly.entity_id
_entity_poly.type
_entity_poly.pdbx_seq_one_letter_code
_entity_poly.pdbx_strand_id
1 'polypeptide(L)'
;MNKKAIITILLVLVVILFVSIAMTGQKKSVKSAEAKPKDAVEQKKPQDDNVLTYDISSLQDSASLIILVIREYNQLGMVNEMKGQRLKMAKTLSIGFSPRQSVQSDSMVTVYVHPEHQNGLARDLVLKSVPNAPETFYLYEKVPIRVSALRRNTFIPLALYGSFWWDSNYKICRFCGEKELTEENIMESEYFKHSPHYYIIGAIFSDNTARVIPL
;
A
#
# COMPACT_ATOMS: atom_id res chain seq x y z
N MET A 1 -0.97 14.12 61.16
CA MET A 1 -1.16 13.09 60.13
C MET A 1 0.23 12.66 59.63
N ASN A 2 0.57 11.38 59.65
CA ASN A 2 1.93 10.89 59.40
C ASN A 2 2.22 10.98 57.87
N LYS A 3 3.39 11.52 57.48
CA LYS A 3 3.78 11.68 56.08
C LYS A 3 3.62 10.39 55.22
N LYS A 4 3.85 9.24 55.83
CA LYS A 4 3.66 7.92 55.18
C LYS A 4 2.17 7.67 54.85
N ALA A 5 1.23 8.07 55.69
CA ALA A 5 -0.20 7.91 55.45
C ALA A 5 -0.70 8.78 54.28
N ILE A 6 -0.14 9.99 54.13
CA ILE A 6 -0.47 10.88 53.03
C ILE A 6 -0.02 10.32 51.68
N ILE A 7 1.20 9.76 51.61
CA ILE A 7 1.76 9.16 50.42
C ILE A 7 0.94 7.92 49.99
N THR A 8 0.54 7.10 50.94
CA THR A 8 -0.28 5.91 50.64
C THR A 8 -1.65 6.27 50.11
N ILE A 9 -2.31 7.31 50.67
CA ILE A 9 -3.61 7.78 50.18
C ILE A 9 -3.49 8.38 48.76
N LEU A 10 -2.39 9.11 48.48
CA LEU A 10 -2.15 9.67 47.15
C LEU A 10 -1.95 8.58 46.10
N LEU A 11 -1.23 7.54 46.45
CA LEU A 11 -0.96 6.39 45.56
C LEU A 11 -2.23 5.61 45.24
N VAL A 12 -3.11 5.39 46.22
CA VAL A 12 -4.43 4.75 46.00
C VAL A 12 -5.32 5.58 45.12
N LEU A 13 -5.36 6.92 45.30
CA LEU A 13 -6.15 7.83 44.47
C LEU A 13 -5.67 7.81 42.99
N VAL A 14 -4.36 7.74 42.75
CA VAL A 14 -3.81 7.66 41.38
C VAL A 14 -4.22 6.35 40.72
N VAL A 15 -4.17 5.22 41.43
CA VAL A 15 -4.60 3.92 40.88
C VAL A 15 -6.09 3.90 40.55
N ILE A 16 -6.93 4.48 41.41
CA ILE A 16 -8.38 4.60 41.14
C ILE A 16 -8.66 5.47 39.91
N LEU A 17 -7.88 6.55 39.72
CA LEU A 17 -8.02 7.43 38.54
C LEU A 17 -7.67 6.69 37.25
N PHE A 18 -6.61 5.88 37.24
CA PHE A 18 -6.22 5.09 36.08
C PHE A 18 -7.23 4.00 35.74
N VAL A 19 -7.82 3.34 36.71
CA VAL A 19 -8.87 2.32 36.49
C VAL A 19 -10.15 2.97 35.95
N SER A 20 -10.53 4.17 36.41
CA SER A 20 -11.70 4.88 35.91
C SER A 20 -11.56 5.35 34.46
N ILE A 21 -10.35 5.73 34.03
CA ILE A 21 -10.06 6.12 32.64
C ILE A 21 -10.11 4.89 31.71
N ALA A 22 -9.69 3.72 32.19
CA ALA A 22 -9.74 2.49 31.40
C ALA A 22 -11.17 1.97 31.18
N MET A 23 -12.12 2.27 32.07
CA MET A 23 -13.51 1.81 31.94
C MET A 23 -14.41 2.74 31.11
N THR A 24 -14.04 3.99 30.90
CA THR A 24 -14.84 4.95 30.10
C THR A 24 -14.51 4.93 28.60
N GLY A 25 -13.53 4.13 28.17
CA GLY A 25 -13.07 4.04 26.78
C GLY A 25 -13.91 3.16 25.84
N GLN A 26 -14.97 2.48 26.30
CA GLN A 26 -15.89 1.74 25.43
C GLN A 26 -16.98 2.67 24.88
N LYS A 27 -16.62 3.60 23.99
CA LYS A 27 -17.59 4.17 23.06
C LYS A 27 -18.06 3.06 22.12
N LYS A 28 -19.32 2.63 22.29
CA LYS A 28 -20.06 1.88 21.28
C LYS A 28 -19.94 2.61 19.95
N SER A 29 -19.13 2.07 19.03
CA SER A 29 -19.12 2.46 17.64
C SER A 29 -20.52 2.18 17.10
N VAL A 30 -21.31 3.20 16.92
CA VAL A 30 -22.52 3.16 16.09
C VAL A 30 -22.02 2.88 14.69
N LYS A 31 -22.22 1.64 14.21
CA LYS A 31 -22.02 1.28 12.81
C LYS A 31 -23.02 2.10 11.99
N SER A 32 -22.58 3.24 11.48
CA SER A 32 -23.19 3.85 10.32
C SER A 32 -23.07 2.82 9.21
N ALA A 33 -24.21 2.31 8.75
CA ALA A 33 -24.28 1.47 7.56
C ALA A 33 -24.10 2.41 6.36
N GLU A 34 -22.85 2.75 6.06
CA GLU A 34 -22.48 3.35 4.77
C GLU A 34 -22.75 2.30 3.70
N ALA A 35 -23.70 2.60 2.83
CA ALA A 35 -23.98 1.79 1.65
C ALA A 35 -22.69 1.71 0.82
N LYS A 36 -22.05 0.52 0.77
CA LYS A 36 -20.89 0.26 -0.09
C LYS A 36 -21.28 0.63 -1.52
N PRO A 37 -20.50 1.45 -2.24
CA PRO A 37 -20.67 1.61 -3.67
C PRO A 37 -20.60 0.23 -4.33
N LYS A 38 -21.55 -0.10 -5.20
CA LYS A 38 -21.65 -1.42 -5.85
C LYS A 38 -20.42 -1.80 -6.68
N ASP A 39 -19.55 -0.86 -6.98
CA ASP A 39 -18.41 -1.00 -7.89
C ASP A 39 -17.04 -0.88 -7.19
N ALA A 40 -16.99 -0.89 -5.86
CA ALA A 40 -15.72 -0.87 -5.13
C ALA A 40 -14.97 -2.19 -5.27
N VAL A 41 -13.69 -2.14 -5.64
CA VAL A 41 -12.82 -3.32 -5.63
C VAL A 41 -12.60 -3.74 -4.19
N GLU A 42 -13.16 -4.89 -3.80
CA GLU A 42 -12.99 -5.43 -2.46
C GLU A 42 -11.63 -6.12 -2.38
N GLN A 43 -10.74 -5.60 -1.53
CA GLN A 43 -9.50 -6.27 -1.18
C GLN A 43 -9.83 -7.47 -0.29
N LYS A 44 -9.59 -8.69 -0.79
CA LYS A 44 -9.63 -9.89 0.05
C LYS A 44 -8.45 -9.86 1.03
N LYS A 45 -8.72 -10.08 2.32
CA LYS A 45 -7.64 -10.24 3.31
C LYS A 45 -6.65 -11.28 2.83
N PRO A 46 -5.36 -10.94 2.70
CA PRO A 46 -4.36 -11.90 2.25
C PRO A 46 -4.23 -13.04 3.28
N GLN A 47 -4.12 -14.25 2.78
CA GLN A 47 -3.77 -15.43 3.57
C GLN A 47 -2.26 -15.46 3.87
N ASP A 48 -1.49 -14.65 3.16
CA ASP A 48 -0.06 -14.39 3.31
C ASP A 48 0.14 -12.87 3.34
N ASP A 49 0.80 -12.36 4.39
CA ASP A 49 1.06 -10.92 4.57
C ASP A 49 1.84 -10.27 3.41
N ASN A 50 2.44 -11.08 2.54
CA ASN A 50 3.20 -10.62 1.37
C ASN A 50 2.38 -10.51 0.08
N VAL A 51 1.10 -10.92 0.06
CA VAL A 51 0.26 -10.91 -1.13
C VAL A 51 -0.96 -10.03 -0.94
N LEU A 52 -1.18 -9.10 -1.86
CA LEU A 52 -2.39 -8.27 -1.96
C LEU A 52 -3.30 -8.89 -3.03
N THR A 53 -4.56 -9.14 -2.72
CA THR A 53 -5.52 -9.73 -3.66
C THR A 53 -6.71 -8.79 -3.88
N TYR A 54 -7.03 -8.54 -5.15
CA TYR A 54 -8.09 -7.65 -5.60
C TYR A 54 -9.17 -8.45 -6.32
N ASP A 55 -10.44 -8.21 -5.97
CA ASP A 55 -11.59 -8.71 -6.73
C ASP A 55 -11.85 -7.77 -7.91
N ILE A 56 -11.67 -8.27 -9.12
CA ILE A 56 -11.88 -7.54 -10.36
C ILE A 56 -13.02 -8.14 -11.20
N SER A 57 -13.86 -8.97 -10.58
CA SER A 57 -14.95 -9.70 -11.25
C SER A 57 -15.99 -8.76 -11.89
N SER A 58 -16.19 -7.57 -11.32
CA SER A 58 -17.11 -6.56 -11.88
C SER A 58 -16.74 -6.07 -13.28
N LEU A 59 -15.50 -6.29 -13.71
CA LEU A 59 -15.04 -5.92 -15.06
C LEU A 59 -15.15 -7.05 -16.09
N GLN A 60 -15.51 -8.29 -15.70
CA GLN A 60 -15.46 -9.44 -16.59
C GLN A 60 -16.34 -9.28 -17.83
N ASP A 61 -17.48 -8.61 -17.69
CA ASP A 61 -18.40 -8.38 -18.82
C ASP A 61 -17.98 -7.20 -19.72
N SER A 62 -17.05 -6.38 -19.26
CA SER A 62 -16.68 -5.13 -19.91
C SER A 62 -15.23 -5.05 -20.37
N ALA A 63 -14.37 -5.93 -19.90
CA ALA A 63 -12.96 -6.02 -20.30
C ALA A 63 -12.58 -7.49 -20.54
N SER A 64 -11.74 -7.73 -21.55
CA SER A 64 -11.23 -9.06 -21.90
C SER A 64 -9.75 -9.25 -21.54
N LEU A 65 -9.03 -8.16 -21.33
CA LEU A 65 -7.60 -8.13 -21.12
C LEU A 65 -7.20 -7.31 -19.90
N ILE A 66 -6.14 -7.76 -19.25
CA ILE A 66 -5.41 -7.06 -18.21
C ILE A 66 -4.02 -6.74 -18.74
N ILE A 67 -3.61 -5.48 -18.69
CA ILE A 67 -2.26 -5.04 -18.99
C ILE A 67 -1.66 -4.53 -17.70
N LEU A 68 -0.62 -5.21 -17.20
CA LEU A 68 0.06 -4.81 -15.99
C LEU A 68 0.97 -3.62 -16.27
N VAL A 69 0.98 -2.66 -15.37
CA VAL A 69 1.80 -1.46 -15.48
C VAL A 69 2.47 -1.20 -14.14
N ILE A 70 3.78 -0.99 -14.17
CA ILE A 70 4.56 -0.58 -13.01
C ILE A 70 5.17 0.78 -13.35
N ARG A 71 4.91 1.77 -12.51
CA ARG A 71 5.44 3.11 -12.63
C ARG A 71 6.44 3.37 -11.52
N GLU A 72 7.63 3.79 -11.88
CA GLU A 72 8.69 4.20 -10.95
C GLU A 72 8.69 5.71 -10.81
N TYR A 73 8.82 6.18 -9.58
CA TYR A 73 8.80 7.58 -9.21
C TYR A 73 9.96 7.94 -8.29
N ASN A 74 10.37 9.19 -8.37
CA ASN A 74 11.18 9.87 -7.37
C ASN A 74 10.52 11.20 -6.99
N GLN A 75 11.18 12.02 -6.18
CA GLN A 75 10.68 13.33 -5.76
C GLN A 75 10.46 14.33 -6.91
N LEU A 76 11.04 14.08 -8.09
CA LEU A 76 10.89 14.93 -9.27
C LEU A 76 9.74 14.46 -10.19
N GLY A 77 9.12 13.33 -9.89
CA GLY A 77 8.03 12.77 -10.65
C GLY A 77 8.28 11.36 -11.19
N MET A 78 7.55 10.98 -12.22
CA MET A 78 7.68 9.67 -12.86
C MET A 78 9.01 9.54 -13.59
N VAL A 79 9.78 8.49 -13.23
CA VAL A 79 11.09 8.18 -13.83
C VAL A 79 10.95 7.20 -14.97
N ASN A 80 10.09 6.19 -14.78
CA ASN A 80 9.96 5.07 -15.73
C ASN A 80 8.55 4.47 -15.68
N GLU A 81 8.12 3.92 -16.81
CA GLU A 81 6.89 3.12 -16.91
C GLU A 81 7.20 1.79 -17.60
N MET A 82 6.98 0.69 -16.91
CA MET A 82 7.13 -0.67 -17.42
C MET A 82 5.76 -1.26 -17.71
N LYS A 83 5.50 -1.60 -18.96
CA LYS A 83 4.28 -2.32 -19.38
C LYS A 83 4.57 -3.81 -19.49
N GLY A 84 3.69 -4.58 -18.88
CA GLY A 84 3.75 -6.03 -18.92
C GLY A 84 3.04 -6.64 -20.13
N GLN A 85 2.98 -7.97 -20.13
CA GLN A 85 2.21 -8.71 -21.14
C GLN A 85 0.72 -8.47 -20.99
N ARG A 86 -0.02 -8.73 -22.05
CA ARG A 86 -1.48 -8.80 -22.04
C ARG A 86 -1.91 -10.14 -21.47
N LEU A 87 -2.65 -10.12 -20.38
CA LEU A 87 -3.21 -11.28 -19.71
C LEU A 87 -4.71 -11.33 -19.95
N LYS A 88 -5.29 -12.53 -19.91
CA LYS A 88 -6.74 -12.68 -20.00
C LYS A 88 -7.41 -12.13 -18.74
N MET A 89 -8.64 -11.67 -18.87
CA MET A 89 -9.44 -11.25 -17.73
C MET A 89 -9.67 -12.42 -16.75
N ALA A 90 -9.66 -12.13 -15.46
CA ALA A 90 -9.84 -13.08 -14.36
C ALA A 90 -10.80 -12.48 -13.32
N LYS A 91 -11.20 -13.27 -12.32
CA LYS A 91 -12.02 -12.79 -11.19
C LYS A 91 -11.18 -12.07 -10.17
N THR A 92 -9.95 -12.53 -9.97
CA THR A 92 -9.03 -11.92 -9.00
C THR A 92 -7.67 -11.64 -9.61
N LEU A 93 -6.99 -10.63 -9.06
CA LEU A 93 -5.63 -10.24 -9.37
C LEU A 93 -4.84 -10.16 -8.07
N SER A 94 -3.76 -10.94 -7.96
CA SER A 94 -2.90 -10.95 -6.79
C SER A 94 -1.55 -10.31 -7.10
N ILE A 95 -1.06 -9.47 -6.17
CA ILE A 95 0.23 -8.80 -6.23
C ILE A 95 1.04 -9.26 -5.03
N GLY A 96 2.14 -9.96 -5.28
CA GLY A 96 3.07 -10.44 -4.26
C GLY A 96 4.45 -9.82 -4.42
N PHE A 97 5.23 -9.83 -3.33
CA PHE A 97 6.60 -9.34 -3.31
C PHE A 97 7.53 -10.40 -2.73
N SER A 98 8.67 -10.64 -3.37
CA SER A 98 9.71 -11.49 -2.81
C SER A 98 10.36 -10.83 -1.59
N PRO A 99 11.08 -11.59 -0.75
CA PRO A 99 12.08 -11.00 0.13
C PRO A 99 13.10 -10.20 -0.68
N ARG A 100 13.65 -9.16 -0.03
CA ARG A 100 14.73 -8.35 -0.63
C ARG A 100 15.94 -9.24 -0.92
N GLN A 101 16.50 -9.07 -2.10
CA GLN A 101 17.72 -9.72 -2.54
C GLN A 101 18.80 -8.67 -2.79
N SER A 102 20.04 -9.00 -2.43
CA SER A 102 21.21 -8.20 -2.82
C SER A 102 21.91 -8.90 -3.97
N VAL A 103 22.01 -8.24 -5.11
CA VAL A 103 22.67 -8.76 -6.29
C VAL A 103 23.78 -7.79 -6.67
N GLN A 104 25.03 -8.21 -6.49
CA GLN A 104 26.21 -7.36 -6.65
C GLN A 104 26.13 -6.11 -5.74
N SER A 105 26.05 -4.89 -6.32
CA SER A 105 25.91 -3.63 -5.62
C SER A 105 24.47 -3.19 -5.42
N ASP A 106 23.51 -3.88 -6.05
CA ASP A 106 22.10 -3.48 -6.07
C ASP A 106 21.28 -4.25 -5.05
N SER A 107 20.24 -3.62 -4.59
CA SER A 107 19.22 -4.24 -3.75
C SER A 107 17.93 -4.32 -4.56
N MET A 108 17.34 -5.49 -4.64
CA MET A 108 16.17 -5.75 -5.49
C MET A 108 15.08 -6.51 -4.76
N VAL A 109 13.87 -6.34 -5.25
CA VAL A 109 12.71 -7.15 -4.90
C VAL A 109 12.02 -7.57 -6.20
N THR A 110 11.55 -8.79 -6.27
CA THR A 110 10.73 -9.24 -7.40
C THR A 110 9.26 -9.03 -7.04
N VAL A 111 8.53 -8.28 -7.86
CA VAL A 111 7.07 -8.21 -7.79
C VAL A 111 6.47 -9.28 -8.69
N TYR A 112 5.52 -10.01 -8.14
CA TYR A 112 4.74 -11.04 -8.85
C TYR A 112 3.31 -10.57 -8.99
N VAL A 113 2.77 -10.61 -10.20
CA VAL A 113 1.36 -10.29 -10.43
C VAL A 113 0.69 -11.45 -11.14
N HIS A 114 -0.31 -12.02 -10.49
CA HIS A 114 -0.99 -13.24 -10.93
C HIS A 114 -2.49 -13.02 -11.04
N PRO A 115 -3.06 -13.01 -12.24
CA PRO A 115 -4.49 -13.24 -12.41
C PRO A 115 -4.81 -14.68 -12.02
N GLU A 116 -5.99 -14.90 -11.48
CA GLU A 116 -6.45 -16.23 -11.10
C GLU A 116 -6.34 -17.22 -12.25
N HIS A 117 -5.79 -18.41 -11.98
CA HIS A 117 -5.61 -19.53 -12.92
C HIS A 117 -4.76 -19.22 -14.17
N GLN A 118 -3.88 -18.22 -14.11
CA GLN A 118 -3.00 -17.86 -15.22
C GLN A 118 -1.56 -17.73 -14.77
N ASN A 119 -0.62 -17.90 -15.71
CA ASN A 119 0.76 -17.54 -15.48
C ASN A 119 0.85 -16.03 -15.26
N GLY A 120 1.47 -15.66 -14.16
CA GLY A 120 1.67 -14.28 -13.80
C GLY A 120 2.87 -13.64 -14.48
N LEU A 121 3.08 -12.38 -14.15
CA LEU A 121 4.27 -11.62 -14.51
C LEU A 121 5.17 -11.48 -13.28
N ALA A 122 6.46 -11.70 -13.47
CA ALA A 122 7.49 -11.36 -12.50
C ALA A 122 8.35 -10.21 -13.03
N ARG A 123 8.65 -9.23 -12.21
CA ARG A 123 9.54 -8.10 -12.53
C ARG A 123 10.40 -7.74 -11.33
N ASP A 124 11.68 -7.53 -11.60
CA ASP A 124 12.61 -7.04 -10.60
C ASP A 124 12.51 -5.51 -10.48
N LEU A 125 12.39 -5.05 -9.25
CA LEU A 125 12.35 -3.66 -8.87
C LEU A 125 13.66 -3.32 -8.16
N VAL A 126 14.42 -2.39 -8.71
CA VAL A 126 15.69 -1.92 -8.13
C VAL A 126 15.38 -0.96 -6.99
N LEU A 127 15.87 -1.28 -5.80
CA LEU A 127 15.68 -0.45 -4.62
C LEU A 127 16.78 0.61 -4.50
N LYS A 128 16.41 1.79 -4.08
CA LYS A 128 17.34 2.88 -3.74
C LYS A 128 17.53 2.91 -2.23
N SER A 129 18.74 3.19 -1.79
CA SER A 129 18.99 3.40 -0.36
C SER A 129 18.28 4.66 0.12
N VAL A 130 17.92 4.68 1.40
CA VAL A 130 17.34 5.86 2.06
C VAL A 130 18.39 6.99 2.04
N PRO A 131 18.15 8.11 1.35
CA PRO A 131 19.14 9.18 1.25
C PRO A 131 19.34 9.88 2.59
N ASN A 132 20.56 10.41 2.79
CA ASN A 132 20.97 11.17 3.97
C ASN A 132 20.90 10.40 5.30
N ALA A 133 20.62 9.11 5.31
CA ALA A 133 20.71 8.27 6.48
C ALA A 133 22.19 8.02 6.84
N PRO A 134 22.56 7.88 8.15
CA PRO A 134 23.95 7.65 8.58
C PRO A 134 24.50 6.30 8.12
N GLU A 135 23.62 5.34 7.86
CA GLU A 135 23.94 4.02 7.33
C GLU A 135 23.14 3.76 6.06
N THR A 136 23.59 2.79 5.26
CA THR A 136 22.90 2.42 4.03
C THR A 136 21.71 1.51 4.32
N PHE A 137 20.51 2.05 4.22
CA PHE A 137 19.27 1.31 4.40
C PHE A 137 18.51 1.18 3.08
N TYR A 138 17.99 -0.02 2.82
CA TYR A 138 17.05 -0.32 1.75
C TYR A 138 15.71 -0.71 2.37
N LEU A 139 15.02 0.28 2.91
CA LEU A 139 13.76 0.09 3.63
C LEU A 139 12.59 0.51 2.73
N TYR A 140 11.72 -0.45 2.45
CA TYR A 140 10.52 -0.27 1.64
C TYR A 140 9.34 -0.96 2.33
N GLU A 141 8.17 -0.40 2.13
CA GLU A 141 6.91 -0.98 2.59
C GLU A 141 5.89 -0.97 1.46
N LYS A 142 5.01 -1.96 1.50
CA LYS A 142 3.88 -2.06 0.57
C LYS A 142 2.63 -1.48 1.20
N VAL A 143 1.89 -0.71 0.43
CA VAL A 143 0.60 -0.15 0.84
C VAL A 143 -0.43 -0.46 -0.23
N PRO A 144 -1.55 -1.11 0.14
CA PRO A 144 -2.65 -1.31 -0.79
C PRO A 144 -3.28 0.03 -1.17
N ILE A 145 -3.74 0.13 -2.41
CA ILE A 145 -4.50 1.28 -2.88
C ILE A 145 -5.94 0.81 -3.09
N ARG A 146 -6.87 1.44 -2.37
CA ARG A 146 -8.28 1.21 -2.55
C ARG A 146 -8.79 2.00 -3.75
N VAL A 147 -9.42 1.29 -4.65
CA VAL A 147 -10.01 1.87 -5.87
C VAL A 147 -11.52 1.98 -5.68
N SER A 148 -12.06 3.17 -5.87
CA SER A 148 -13.49 3.46 -5.71
C SER A 148 -14.31 2.95 -6.89
N ALA A 149 -13.73 2.97 -8.11
CA ALA A 149 -14.39 2.49 -9.32
C ALA A 149 -13.37 1.97 -10.35
N LEU A 150 -13.66 0.80 -10.92
CA LEU A 150 -12.86 0.26 -12.01
C LEU A 150 -13.26 0.91 -13.34
N ARG A 151 -12.27 1.49 -14.03
CA ARG A 151 -12.44 2.15 -15.33
C ARG A 151 -11.68 1.41 -16.41
N ARG A 152 -12.27 1.33 -17.62
CA ARG A 152 -11.60 0.73 -18.78
C ARG A 152 -10.61 1.70 -19.41
N ASN A 153 -9.58 1.13 -20.02
CA ASN A 153 -8.57 1.85 -20.82
C ASN A 153 -7.83 2.97 -20.05
N THR A 154 -7.87 2.91 -18.71
CA THR A 154 -7.20 3.85 -17.83
C THR A 154 -6.30 3.07 -16.88
N PHE A 155 -5.15 3.60 -16.53
CA PHE A 155 -4.29 3.03 -15.49
C PHE A 155 -5.00 3.14 -14.14
N ILE A 156 -5.15 2.01 -13.48
CA ILE A 156 -5.71 1.89 -12.14
C ILE A 156 -4.59 1.48 -11.20
N PRO A 157 -4.18 2.34 -10.27
CA PRO A 157 -3.20 2.00 -9.26
C PRO A 157 -3.79 1.01 -8.25
N LEU A 158 -3.06 -0.05 -7.93
CA LEU A 158 -3.50 -1.09 -7.00
C LEU A 158 -2.63 -1.17 -5.75
N ALA A 159 -1.33 -1.03 -5.90
CA ALA A 159 -0.39 -1.07 -4.78
C ALA A 159 0.72 -0.04 -4.95
N LEU A 160 1.13 0.55 -3.84
CA LEU A 160 2.36 1.31 -3.72
C LEU A 160 3.42 0.43 -3.04
N TYR A 161 4.66 0.48 -3.54
CA TYR A 161 5.84 -0.05 -2.88
C TYR A 161 6.85 1.08 -2.72
N GLY A 162 6.92 1.66 -1.52
CA GLY A 162 7.58 2.95 -1.30
C GLY A 162 8.71 2.88 -0.29
N SER A 163 9.75 3.69 -0.54
CA SER A 163 10.91 3.84 0.32
C SER A 163 10.57 4.65 1.57
N PHE A 164 11.20 4.28 2.66
CA PHE A 164 11.30 5.13 3.84
C PHE A 164 12.12 6.38 3.53
N TRP A 165 11.99 7.40 4.38
CA TRP A 165 12.82 8.59 4.36
C TRP A 165 13.51 8.82 5.70
N TRP A 166 14.64 9.50 5.67
CA TRP A 166 15.37 9.88 6.88
C TRP A 166 14.86 11.19 7.45
N ASP A 167 14.42 11.17 8.70
CA ASP A 167 14.07 12.37 9.46
C ASP A 167 15.26 12.78 10.32
N SER A 168 15.98 13.83 9.87
CA SER A 168 17.19 14.33 10.54
C SER A 168 16.92 14.95 11.91
N ASN A 169 15.70 15.47 12.16
CA ASN A 169 15.33 16.07 13.42
C ASN A 169 15.21 15.03 14.53
N TYR A 170 14.68 13.87 14.19
CA TYR A 170 14.47 12.77 15.13
C TYR A 170 15.51 11.66 14.99
N LYS A 171 16.38 11.74 13.99
CA LYS A 171 17.42 10.72 13.70
C LYS A 171 16.84 9.31 13.53
N ILE A 172 15.74 9.19 12.81
CA ILE A 172 15.06 7.92 12.53
C ILE A 172 14.65 7.81 11.05
N CYS A 173 14.55 6.58 10.57
CA CYS A 173 13.87 6.32 9.32
C CYS A 173 12.36 6.31 9.58
N ARG A 174 11.62 7.06 8.76
CA ARG A 174 10.17 7.14 8.82
C ARG A 174 9.53 6.51 7.61
N PHE A 175 8.32 6.04 7.83
CA PHE A 175 7.36 5.68 6.82
C PHE A 175 6.02 6.27 7.20
N CYS A 176 5.20 6.71 6.28
CA CYS A 176 3.92 7.28 6.65
C CYS A 176 3.03 6.20 7.28
N GLY A 177 2.28 6.60 8.31
CA GLY A 177 1.43 5.69 9.08
C GLY A 177 0.13 5.28 8.39
N GLU A 178 -0.08 5.67 7.13
CA GLU A 178 -1.27 5.31 6.37
C GLU A 178 -1.24 3.82 6.05
N LYS A 179 -2.25 3.11 6.52
CA LYS A 179 -2.39 1.67 6.27
C LYS A 179 -3.00 1.35 4.91
N GLU A 180 -3.68 2.32 4.32
CA GLU A 180 -4.37 2.19 3.05
C GLU A 180 -4.40 3.56 2.35
N LEU A 181 -4.11 3.56 1.06
CA LEU A 181 -4.27 4.73 0.19
C LEU A 181 -5.55 4.59 -0.62
N THR A 182 -6.14 5.71 -1.02
CA THR A 182 -7.22 5.72 -2.01
C THR A 182 -6.74 6.34 -3.31
N GLU A 183 -7.38 6.01 -4.42
CA GLU A 183 -7.06 6.59 -5.72
C GLU A 183 -7.15 8.13 -5.70
N GLU A 184 -8.10 8.66 -4.91
CA GLU A 184 -8.36 10.10 -4.80
C GLU A 184 -7.29 10.82 -3.97
N ASN A 185 -6.77 10.21 -2.90
CA ASN A 185 -5.84 10.87 -1.98
C ASN A 185 -4.37 10.53 -2.21
N ILE A 186 -4.09 9.62 -3.16
CA ILE A 186 -2.73 9.12 -3.36
C ILE A 186 -1.72 10.26 -3.61
N MET A 187 -2.07 11.26 -4.43
CA MET A 187 -1.18 12.37 -4.75
C MET A 187 -0.99 13.37 -3.60
N GLU A 188 -1.91 13.39 -2.63
CA GLU A 188 -1.85 14.27 -1.44
C GLU A 188 -1.22 13.57 -0.24
N SER A 189 -1.01 12.26 -0.33
CA SER A 189 -0.48 11.46 0.77
C SER A 189 0.94 11.86 1.14
N GLU A 190 1.31 11.63 2.39
CA GLU A 190 2.66 11.87 2.90
C GLU A 190 3.72 11.03 2.17
N TYR A 191 3.33 9.90 1.54
CA TYR A 191 4.23 9.11 0.70
C TYR A 191 4.79 9.92 -0.47
N PHE A 192 3.91 10.60 -1.20
CA PHE A 192 4.32 11.40 -2.35
C PHE A 192 5.15 12.61 -1.97
N LYS A 193 4.92 13.14 -0.77
CA LYS A 193 5.67 14.31 -0.28
C LYS A 193 7.07 13.97 0.21
N HIS A 194 7.23 12.81 0.83
CA HIS A 194 8.44 12.48 1.58
C HIS A 194 9.20 11.27 1.06
N SER A 195 8.53 10.28 0.46
CA SER A 195 9.22 9.10 -0.07
C SER A 195 10.17 9.48 -1.20
N PRO A 196 11.48 9.23 -1.06
CA PRO A 196 12.46 9.60 -2.07
C PRO A 196 12.39 8.74 -3.34
N HIS A 197 11.80 7.54 -3.23
CA HIS A 197 11.67 6.61 -4.34
C HIS A 197 10.52 5.62 -4.09
N TYR A 198 9.67 5.40 -5.09
CA TYR A 198 8.56 4.46 -4.96
C TYR A 198 8.11 3.91 -6.31
N TYR A 199 7.43 2.77 -6.25
CA TYR A 199 6.76 2.15 -7.37
C TYR A 199 5.24 2.15 -7.15
N ILE A 200 4.48 2.43 -8.20
CA ILE A 200 3.04 2.20 -8.23
C ILE A 200 2.79 1.03 -9.17
N ILE A 201 2.28 -0.06 -8.62
CA ILE A 201 1.88 -1.25 -9.34
C ILE A 201 0.39 -1.15 -9.62
N GLY A 202 -0.01 -1.33 -10.88
CA GLY A 202 -1.40 -1.24 -11.28
C GLY A 202 -1.69 -1.97 -12.57
N ALA A 203 -2.89 -1.76 -13.09
CA ALA A 203 -3.34 -2.42 -14.30
C ALA A 203 -4.17 -1.48 -15.19
N ILE A 204 -4.20 -1.79 -16.48
CA ILE A 204 -5.17 -1.26 -17.44
C ILE A 204 -6.07 -2.42 -17.86
N PHE A 205 -7.36 -2.25 -17.67
CA PHE A 205 -8.38 -3.21 -18.10
C PHE A 205 -8.94 -2.78 -19.45
N SER A 206 -8.83 -3.63 -20.46
CA SER A 206 -9.15 -3.29 -21.84
C SER A 206 -9.96 -4.38 -22.50
N ASP A 207 -10.75 -4.00 -23.49
CA ASP A 207 -11.37 -4.93 -24.43
C ASP A 207 -10.38 -5.27 -25.55
N ASN A 208 -10.59 -6.42 -26.19
CA ASN A 208 -9.67 -6.97 -27.21
C ASN A 208 -9.59 -6.07 -28.47
N THR A 209 -10.51 -5.14 -28.63
CA THR A 209 -10.64 -4.22 -29.76
C THR A 209 -9.86 -2.93 -29.60
N ALA A 210 -9.44 -2.56 -28.38
CA ALA A 210 -8.69 -1.33 -28.17
C ALA A 210 -7.24 -1.50 -28.65
N ARG A 211 -6.87 -0.89 -29.75
CA ARG A 211 -5.49 -0.56 -30.07
C ARG A 211 -4.99 0.32 -28.92
N VAL A 212 -4.09 -0.20 -28.09
CA VAL A 212 -3.38 0.64 -27.12
C VAL A 212 -2.59 1.65 -27.95
N ILE A 213 -3.09 2.87 -28.02
CA ILE A 213 -2.35 4.00 -28.59
C ILE A 213 -1.23 4.26 -27.58
N PRO A 214 0.05 4.11 -27.96
CA PRO A 214 1.13 4.53 -27.09
C PRO A 214 1.01 6.05 -26.91
N LEU A 215 0.96 6.50 -25.66
CA LEU A 215 1.12 7.90 -25.31
C LEU A 215 2.57 8.30 -25.48
#